data_53410f41e4da422c22e93c46707e475b
#
_entry.id   53410f41e4da422c22e93c46707e475b
#
_cell.length_a   1.000
_cell.length_b   1.000
_cell.length_c   1.000
_cell.angle_alpha   90.00
_cell.angle_beta   90.00
_cell.angle_gamma   90.00
#
_symmetry.space_group_name_H-M   'P 1'
#
loop_
_entity.id
_entity.type
_entity.pdbx_description
1 polymer ?
#
loop_
_entity_poly.entity_id
_entity_poly.type
_entity_poly.pdbx_seq_one_letter_code
_entity_poly.pdbx_strand_id
1 'polypeptide(L)'
;NTIFTNVAINNDDMTAWWEGLDKNPPENATDWKGNKVNGKEYTAAGNKLAHPNSRFTAPAQNCPCISPEFNNPQGVPISAIIFGGRRAATTPLVYQSFSWQHGTYVGSAVSSETTAAATGAVGVLRHDPMAMKPFCGYHMADYWAHWLDMGKKLGDKAPKIFNVNWFKQDENGNFMWPGFGDNMRVLDWIIKRCEGTIDAEKTPIGYLPKKGDINLKGIEDEVTSEVEDKLLAVDRDLWKKEVEEMRSEERRVGK
;
A
#
# COMPACT_ATOMS: atom_id res chain seq x y z
N ASN A 1 12.46 -13.31 17.41
CA ASN A 1 13.19 -12.06 17.65
C ASN A 1 12.83 -11.04 16.59
N THR A 2 12.60 -9.78 17.01
CA THR A 2 12.39 -8.67 16.09
C THR A 2 13.74 -8.15 15.62
N ILE A 3 13.84 -7.88 14.30
CA ILE A 3 15.04 -7.29 13.68
C ILE A 3 14.70 -5.87 13.29
N PHE A 4 15.51 -4.91 13.74
CA PHE A 4 15.42 -3.51 13.34
C PHE A 4 16.56 -3.15 12.38
N THR A 5 16.28 -2.29 11.40
CA THR A 5 17.27 -1.79 10.45
C THR A 5 17.19 -0.27 10.34
N ASN A 6 18.33 0.39 10.28
CA ASN A 6 18.46 1.84 10.09
C ASN A 6 17.73 2.69 11.17
N VAL A 7 17.58 2.17 12.37
CA VAL A 7 17.06 2.89 13.54
C VAL A 7 18.21 3.46 14.38
N ALA A 8 17.88 4.37 15.30
CA ALA A 8 18.80 4.77 16.34
C ALA A 8 18.78 3.78 17.51
N ILE A 9 19.77 3.87 18.38
CA ILE A 9 19.86 3.13 19.62
C ILE A 9 19.84 4.12 20.77
N ASN A 10 18.96 3.92 21.74
CA ASN A 10 19.08 4.53 23.04
C ASN A 10 20.18 3.77 23.81
N ASN A 11 21.31 4.43 24.10
CA ASN A 11 22.45 3.78 24.74
C ASN A 11 22.26 3.53 26.24
N ASP A 12 21.25 4.12 26.87
CA ASP A 12 21.01 3.96 28.29
C ASP A 12 20.34 2.60 28.61
N ASP A 13 19.51 2.10 27.71
CA ASP A 13 18.78 0.84 27.86
C ASP A 13 18.95 -0.13 26.68
N MET A 14 19.73 0.26 25.67
CA MET A 14 19.98 -0.51 24.45
C MET A 14 18.71 -0.80 23.63
N THR A 15 17.69 0.04 23.73
CA THR A 15 16.48 -0.07 22.93
C THR A 15 16.59 0.63 21.58
N ALA A 16 15.83 0.12 20.58
CA ALA A 16 15.70 0.78 19.30
C ALA A 16 14.81 2.04 19.42
N TRP A 17 15.22 3.11 18.74
CA TRP A 17 14.45 4.35 18.69
C TRP A 17 14.37 4.89 17.25
N TRP A 18 13.22 5.51 16.92
CA TRP A 18 13.00 6.25 15.67
C TRP A 18 11.95 7.36 15.88
N GLU A 19 11.93 8.36 15.02
CA GLU A 19 11.12 9.58 15.17
C GLU A 19 9.59 9.34 15.24
N GLY A 20 9.11 8.18 14.82
CA GLY A 20 7.69 7.81 14.92
C GLY A 20 7.33 7.04 16.20
N LEU A 21 8.31 6.63 16.99
CA LEU A 21 8.10 5.86 18.21
C LEU A 21 7.75 6.77 19.39
N ASP A 22 8.54 7.82 19.58
CA ASP A 22 8.39 8.77 20.69
C ASP A 22 8.75 10.18 20.21
N LYS A 23 8.06 11.17 20.78
CA LYS A 23 8.34 12.61 20.52
C LYS A 23 9.60 13.09 21.23
N ASN A 24 10.08 12.36 22.25
CA ASN A 24 11.23 12.71 23.07
C ASN A 24 12.43 11.85 22.66
N PRO A 25 13.39 12.40 21.90
CA PRO A 25 14.60 11.67 21.55
C PRO A 25 15.46 11.38 22.80
N PRO A 26 16.12 10.20 22.87
CA PRO A 26 17.03 9.88 23.94
C PRO A 26 18.23 10.83 23.95
N GLU A 27 18.68 11.24 25.15
CA GLU A 27 19.88 12.10 25.25
C GLU A 27 21.13 11.37 24.80
N ASN A 28 21.33 10.16 25.30
CA ASN A 28 22.48 9.33 24.95
C ASN A 28 22.11 8.39 23.81
N ALA A 29 22.33 8.81 22.58
CA ALA A 29 21.91 8.07 21.39
C ALA A 29 23.09 7.69 20.49
N THR A 30 22.92 6.58 19.78
CA THR A 30 23.70 6.27 18.57
C THR A 30 22.77 6.39 17.36
N ASP A 31 23.12 7.27 16.42
CA ASP A 31 22.32 7.46 15.21
C ASP A 31 22.42 6.24 14.26
N TRP A 32 21.60 6.22 13.22
CA TRP A 32 21.59 5.13 12.23
C TRP A 32 22.91 4.95 11.46
N LYS A 33 23.81 5.92 11.52
CA LYS A 33 25.15 5.87 10.91
C LYS A 33 26.22 5.36 11.87
N GLY A 34 25.86 5.14 13.16
CA GLY A 34 26.78 4.68 14.19
C GLY A 34 27.46 5.81 14.97
N ASN A 35 27.07 7.07 14.79
CA ASN A 35 27.63 8.19 15.53
C ASN A 35 26.97 8.31 16.91
N LYS A 36 27.77 8.46 17.97
CA LYS A 36 27.26 8.78 19.31
C LYS A 36 26.94 10.27 19.39
N VAL A 37 25.71 10.61 19.78
CA VAL A 37 25.20 11.98 19.77
C VAL A 37 24.30 12.22 21.00
N ASN A 38 24.19 13.50 21.40
CA ASN A 38 23.06 13.91 22.22
C ASN A 38 21.82 14.00 21.32
N GLY A 39 20.88 13.06 21.45
CA GLY A 39 19.76 12.97 20.51
C GLY A 39 18.82 14.17 20.56
N LYS A 40 18.64 14.81 21.72
CA LYS A 40 17.81 16.01 21.84
C LYS A 40 18.40 17.18 21.06
N GLU A 41 19.70 17.45 21.27
CA GLU A 41 20.40 18.53 20.56
C GLU A 41 20.52 18.24 19.05
N TYR A 42 20.79 16.98 18.72
CA TYR A 42 20.93 16.53 17.33
C TYR A 42 19.64 16.71 16.53
N THR A 43 18.49 16.35 17.11
CA THR A 43 17.19 16.53 16.48
C THR A 43 16.72 17.98 16.48
N ALA A 44 17.02 18.75 17.53
CA ALA A 44 16.74 20.18 17.58
C ALA A 44 17.49 20.96 16.49
N ALA A 45 18.67 20.47 16.08
CA ALA A 45 19.43 21.00 14.94
C ALA A 45 18.89 20.57 13.57
N GLY A 46 17.75 19.88 13.51
CA GLY A 46 17.11 19.43 12.27
C GLY A 46 17.62 18.10 11.71
N ASN A 47 18.50 17.41 12.43
CA ASN A 47 19.00 16.10 12.01
C ASN A 47 18.02 14.97 12.36
N LYS A 48 18.20 13.82 11.70
CA LYS A 48 17.42 12.60 11.96
C LYS A 48 18.27 11.52 12.61
N LEU A 49 17.80 11.00 13.74
CA LEU A 49 18.45 9.88 14.44
C LEU A 49 18.26 8.56 13.69
N ALA A 50 17.06 8.31 13.15
CA ALA A 50 16.79 7.17 12.30
C ALA A 50 16.75 7.56 10.82
N HIS A 51 17.02 6.62 9.93
CA HIS A 51 16.85 6.82 8.49
C HIS A 51 15.36 6.83 8.12
N PRO A 52 14.92 7.66 7.16
CA PRO A 52 13.52 7.66 6.70
C PRO A 52 13.01 6.30 6.22
N ASN A 53 13.92 5.41 5.79
CA ASN A 53 13.64 4.03 5.42
C ASN A 53 14.04 3.05 6.55
N SER A 54 13.86 3.41 7.80
CA SER A 54 13.99 2.48 8.91
C SER A 54 12.88 1.43 8.85
N ARG A 55 13.20 0.19 9.20
CA ARG A 55 12.29 -0.95 9.10
C ARG A 55 12.44 -1.88 10.30
N PHE A 56 11.40 -2.66 10.57
CA PHE A 56 11.49 -3.80 11.48
C PHE A 56 10.81 -5.03 10.87
N THR A 57 11.26 -6.20 11.29
CA THR A 57 10.65 -7.49 10.95
C THR A 57 10.44 -8.26 12.24
N ALA A 58 9.21 -8.71 12.47
CA ALA A 58 8.85 -9.51 13.63
C ALA A 58 8.30 -10.88 13.19
N PRO A 59 8.49 -11.95 13.98
CA PRO A 59 7.85 -13.23 13.72
C PRO A 59 6.33 -13.11 13.77
N ALA A 60 5.64 -13.83 12.88
CA ALA A 60 4.19 -13.86 12.85
C ALA A 60 3.57 -14.35 14.17
N GLN A 61 4.29 -15.19 14.91
CA GLN A 61 3.89 -15.68 16.24
C GLN A 61 3.73 -14.57 17.29
N ASN A 62 4.29 -13.38 17.05
CA ASN A 62 4.08 -12.22 17.92
C ASN A 62 2.72 -11.56 17.71
N CYS A 63 1.98 -11.95 16.65
CA CYS A 63 0.64 -11.45 16.39
C CYS A 63 -0.36 -12.08 17.39
N PRO A 64 -1.05 -11.29 18.24
CA PRO A 64 -1.95 -11.85 19.26
C PRO A 64 -3.19 -12.50 18.67
N CYS A 65 -3.54 -12.21 17.41
CA CYS A 65 -4.67 -12.77 16.69
C CYS A 65 -4.25 -13.65 15.50
N ILE A 66 -3.05 -14.27 15.57
CA ILE A 66 -2.59 -15.19 14.53
C ILE A 66 -3.60 -16.32 14.34
N SER A 67 -3.91 -16.63 13.10
CA SER A 67 -4.80 -17.75 12.79
C SER A 67 -4.19 -19.10 13.24
N PRO A 68 -4.96 -20.00 13.85
CA PRO A 68 -4.51 -21.37 14.13
C PRO A 68 -4.07 -22.12 12.87
N GLU A 69 -4.62 -21.75 11.70
CA GLU A 69 -4.27 -22.34 10.40
C GLU A 69 -2.95 -21.80 9.82
N PHE A 70 -2.27 -20.84 10.48
CA PHE A 70 -1.05 -20.22 9.95
C PHE A 70 0.04 -21.23 9.59
N ASN A 71 0.19 -22.29 10.40
CA ASN A 71 1.16 -23.36 10.18
C ASN A 71 0.52 -24.66 9.63
N ASN A 72 -0.71 -24.60 9.11
CA ASN A 72 -1.34 -25.78 8.56
C ASN A 72 -0.56 -26.30 7.34
N PRO A 73 -0.05 -27.57 7.35
CA PRO A 73 0.72 -28.12 6.24
C PRO A 73 -0.08 -28.28 4.95
N GLN A 74 -1.41 -28.28 5.03
CA GLN A 74 -2.29 -28.25 3.84
C GLN A 74 -2.33 -26.86 3.18
N GLY A 75 -1.78 -25.85 3.83
CA GLY A 75 -1.89 -24.46 3.41
C GLY A 75 -3.27 -23.86 3.68
N VAL A 76 -3.44 -22.63 3.22
CA VAL A 76 -4.71 -21.91 3.30
C VAL A 76 -5.09 -21.41 1.90
N PRO A 77 -6.40 -21.36 1.55
CA PRO A 77 -6.83 -20.81 0.28
C PRO A 77 -6.54 -19.32 0.19
N ILE A 78 -6.14 -18.86 -1.00
CA ILE A 78 -5.99 -17.44 -1.30
C ILE A 78 -7.29 -16.97 -1.99
N SER A 79 -8.03 -16.06 -1.36
CA SER A 79 -9.31 -15.54 -1.87
C SER A 79 -9.17 -14.19 -2.57
N ALA A 80 -8.18 -13.40 -2.17
CA ALA A 80 -7.93 -12.07 -2.73
C ALA A 80 -6.43 -11.82 -2.96
N ILE A 81 -6.13 -11.08 -4.02
CA ILE A 81 -4.83 -10.48 -4.27
C ILE A 81 -5.04 -8.96 -4.32
N ILE A 82 -4.24 -8.21 -3.56
CA ILE A 82 -4.42 -6.78 -3.39
C ILE A 82 -3.16 -6.07 -3.90
N PHE A 83 -3.29 -5.27 -4.93
CA PHE A 83 -2.27 -4.33 -5.37
C PHE A 83 -2.53 -2.95 -4.80
N GLY A 84 -1.52 -2.10 -4.77
CA GLY A 84 -1.68 -0.73 -4.33
C GLY A 84 -0.43 0.12 -4.57
N GLY A 85 -0.63 1.43 -4.56
CA GLY A 85 0.42 2.41 -4.68
C GLY A 85 -0.03 3.73 -4.06
N ARG A 86 0.93 4.62 -3.78
CA ARG A 86 0.63 5.97 -3.30
C ARG A 86 0.21 6.83 -4.46
N ARG A 87 -1.04 7.26 -4.47
CA ARG A 87 -1.62 8.12 -5.50
C ARG A 87 -2.39 9.25 -4.83
N ALA A 88 -1.94 10.50 -5.03
CA ALA A 88 -2.58 11.67 -4.43
C ALA A 88 -3.98 11.94 -5.01
N ALA A 89 -4.25 11.60 -6.26
CA ALA A 89 -5.48 11.97 -6.95
C ALA A 89 -6.25 10.78 -7.56
N THR A 90 -5.88 10.33 -8.72
CA THR A 90 -6.69 9.56 -9.67
C THR A 90 -7.32 8.28 -9.11
N THR A 91 -6.55 7.50 -8.34
CA THR A 91 -6.97 6.15 -7.91
C THR A 91 -7.92 6.24 -6.70
N PRO A 92 -9.11 5.62 -6.76
CA PRO A 92 -10.01 5.56 -5.62
C PRO A 92 -9.45 4.72 -4.47
N LEU A 93 -10.09 4.83 -3.30
CA LEU A 93 -9.70 4.11 -2.08
C LEU A 93 -9.56 2.60 -2.32
N VAL A 94 -10.51 2.01 -3.04
CA VAL A 94 -10.51 0.58 -3.38
C VAL A 94 -11.35 0.34 -4.63
N TYR A 95 -10.93 -0.61 -5.46
CA TYR A 95 -11.77 -1.22 -6.49
C TYR A 95 -11.36 -2.67 -6.76
N GLN A 96 -12.33 -3.48 -7.20
CA GLN A 96 -12.15 -4.85 -7.63
C GLN A 96 -12.05 -4.91 -9.15
N SER A 97 -11.12 -5.68 -9.70
CA SER A 97 -11.03 -5.95 -11.13
C SER A 97 -12.23 -6.76 -11.65
N PHE A 98 -12.56 -6.60 -12.95
CA PHE A 98 -13.66 -7.33 -13.60
C PHE A 98 -13.39 -8.83 -13.75
N SER A 99 -12.13 -9.20 -13.94
CA SER A 99 -11.68 -10.57 -14.21
C SER A 99 -10.23 -10.73 -13.81
N TRP A 100 -9.72 -11.96 -13.85
CA TRP A 100 -8.32 -12.25 -13.64
C TRP A 100 -7.41 -11.51 -14.65
N GLN A 101 -7.79 -11.49 -15.93
CA GLN A 101 -7.05 -10.80 -16.99
C GLN A 101 -6.99 -9.29 -16.71
N HIS A 102 -8.14 -8.69 -16.37
CA HIS A 102 -8.18 -7.27 -15.98
C HIS A 102 -7.36 -7.01 -14.72
N GLY A 103 -7.40 -7.90 -13.73
CA GLY A 103 -6.60 -7.80 -12.52
C GLY A 103 -5.10 -7.91 -12.79
N THR A 104 -4.68 -8.77 -13.71
CA THR A 104 -3.29 -8.84 -14.18
C THR A 104 -2.86 -7.52 -14.81
N TYR A 105 -3.72 -6.91 -15.64
CA TYR A 105 -3.48 -5.58 -16.19
C TYR A 105 -3.40 -4.50 -15.10
N VAL A 106 -4.35 -4.49 -14.16
CA VAL A 106 -4.33 -3.55 -13.02
C VAL A 106 -3.02 -3.65 -12.25
N GLY A 107 -2.57 -4.85 -11.95
CA GLY A 107 -1.28 -5.09 -11.27
C GLY A 107 -0.09 -4.63 -12.10
N SER A 108 -0.08 -4.91 -13.41
CA SER A 108 1.00 -4.51 -14.32
C SER A 108 1.11 -2.99 -14.49
N ALA A 109 0.01 -2.27 -14.33
CA ALA A 109 -0.08 -0.82 -14.47
C ALA A 109 0.09 -0.06 -13.13
N VAL A 110 0.41 -0.75 -12.04
CA VAL A 110 0.61 -0.09 -10.73
C VAL A 110 1.67 0.99 -10.82
N SER A 111 1.31 2.15 -10.31
CA SER A 111 2.19 3.30 -10.18
C SER A 111 2.14 3.82 -8.75
N SER A 112 3.26 4.35 -8.27
CA SER A 112 3.36 4.88 -6.92
C SER A 112 4.22 6.14 -6.88
N GLU A 113 3.76 7.16 -6.19
CA GLU A 113 4.52 8.38 -5.97
C GLU A 113 5.69 8.12 -5.03
N THR A 114 6.84 8.76 -5.30
CA THR A 114 8.04 8.65 -4.48
C THR A 114 7.85 9.33 -3.13
N THR A 115 8.50 8.79 -2.11
CA THR A 115 8.51 9.32 -0.74
C THR A 115 9.90 9.83 -0.36
N ALA A 116 10.00 10.48 0.80
CA ALA A 116 11.27 10.92 1.38
C ALA A 116 12.28 9.77 1.64
N ALA A 117 11.82 8.52 1.66
CA ALA A 117 12.68 7.34 1.78
C ALA A 117 13.40 6.97 0.47
N ALA A 118 12.93 7.47 -0.67
CA ALA A 118 13.54 7.25 -1.98
C ALA A 118 14.58 8.34 -2.29
N THR A 119 15.55 7.99 -3.12
CA THR A 119 16.47 8.99 -3.71
C THR A 119 15.74 9.76 -4.82
N GLY A 120 15.74 11.08 -4.76
CA GLY A 120 15.12 11.95 -5.75
C GLY A 120 13.99 12.83 -5.17
N ALA A 121 13.22 13.46 -6.05
CA ALA A 121 12.12 14.33 -5.65
C ALA A 121 10.95 13.52 -5.08
N VAL A 122 10.32 14.04 -4.02
CA VAL A 122 9.10 13.48 -3.41
C VAL A 122 7.90 13.76 -4.33
N GLY A 123 6.95 12.84 -4.40
CA GLY A 123 5.71 12.99 -5.17
C GLY A 123 5.86 12.73 -6.68
N VAL A 124 7.01 12.27 -7.14
CA VAL A 124 7.20 11.88 -8.55
C VAL A 124 6.60 10.50 -8.79
N LEU A 125 5.75 10.40 -9.81
CA LEU A 125 5.11 9.14 -10.18
C LEU A 125 6.15 8.16 -10.74
N ARG A 126 6.22 6.97 -10.15
CA ARG A 126 7.05 5.87 -10.59
C ARG A 126 6.18 4.70 -11.00
N HIS A 127 6.33 4.24 -12.23
CA HIS A 127 5.72 2.99 -12.69
C HIS A 127 6.47 1.81 -12.06
N ASP A 128 5.74 1.00 -11.32
CA ASP A 128 6.27 -0.11 -10.52
C ASP A 128 5.34 -1.33 -10.65
N PRO A 129 5.37 -2.00 -11.81
CA PRO A 129 4.49 -3.12 -12.10
C PRO A 129 4.45 -4.13 -10.97
N MET A 130 3.26 -4.44 -10.45
CA MET A 130 3.01 -5.36 -9.34
C MET A 130 3.86 -5.07 -8.09
N ALA A 131 4.40 -3.85 -7.94
CA ALA A 131 5.38 -3.44 -6.93
C ALA A 131 6.64 -4.32 -6.92
N MET A 132 7.07 -4.83 -8.08
CA MET A 132 8.13 -5.83 -8.22
C MET A 132 9.32 -5.37 -9.05
N LYS A 133 9.30 -4.16 -9.60
CA LYS A 133 10.32 -3.69 -10.57
C LYS A 133 11.77 -3.91 -10.12
N PRO A 134 12.18 -3.63 -8.86
CA PRO A 134 13.55 -3.88 -8.42
C PRO A 134 13.88 -5.36 -8.18
N PHE A 135 12.89 -6.24 -8.16
CA PHE A 135 13.04 -7.63 -7.74
C PHE A 135 12.83 -8.66 -8.87
N CYS A 136 12.29 -8.22 -10.01
CA CYS A 136 12.08 -9.10 -11.16
C CYS A 136 13.38 -9.19 -11.99
N GLY A 137 14.02 -10.36 -11.97
CA GLY A 137 15.31 -10.61 -12.64
C GLY A 137 15.19 -11.07 -14.10
N TYR A 138 14.01 -11.02 -14.70
CA TYR A 138 13.76 -11.41 -16.09
C TYR A 138 12.69 -10.51 -16.73
N HIS A 139 12.33 -10.74 -17.97
CA HIS A 139 11.39 -9.88 -18.69
C HIS A 139 9.99 -9.92 -18.06
N MET A 140 9.45 -8.77 -17.68
CA MET A 140 8.17 -8.67 -16.97
C MET A 140 6.99 -9.24 -17.78
N ALA A 141 7.03 -9.18 -19.12
CA ALA A 141 5.98 -9.75 -19.95
C ALA A 141 5.86 -11.28 -19.80
N ASP A 142 6.99 -11.99 -19.59
CA ASP A 142 6.98 -13.42 -19.32
C ASP A 142 6.30 -13.73 -17.98
N TYR A 143 6.52 -12.86 -16.98
CA TYR A 143 5.84 -12.97 -15.69
C TYR A 143 4.32 -12.75 -15.82
N TRP A 144 3.90 -11.74 -16.59
CA TRP A 144 2.47 -11.51 -16.84
C TRP A 144 1.84 -12.62 -17.68
N ALA A 145 2.55 -13.17 -18.66
CA ALA A 145 2.10 -14.34 -19.41
C ALA A 145 1.85 -15.53 -18.45
N HIS A 146 2.74 -15.74 -17.47
CA HIS A 146 2.54 -16.74 -16.43
C HIS A 146 1.27 -16.47 -15.59
N TRP A 147 1.02 -15.20 -15.21
CA TRP A 147 -0.23 -14.83 -14.52
C TRP A 147 -1.46 -15.18 -15.34
N LEU A 148 -1.46 -14.84 -16.64
CA LEU A 148 -2.57 -15.15 -17.54
C LEU A 148 -2.78 -16.66 -17.67
N ASP A 149 -1.72 -17.45 -17.76
CA ASP A 149 -1.79 -18.91 -17.83
C ASP A 149 -2.27 -19.53 -16.50
N MET A 150 -1.88 -18.96 -15.37
CA MET A 150 -2.43 -19.37 -14.07
C MET A 150 -3.93 -19.12 -13.99
N GLY A 151 -4.42 -17.99 -14.50
CA GLY A 151 -5.86 -17.72 -14.59
C GLY A 151 -6.63 -18.78 -15.40
N LYS A 152 -6.05 -19.22 -16.53
CA LYS A 152 -6.64 -20.32 -17.31
C LYS A 152 -6.68 -21.64 -16.53
N LYS A 153 -5.63 -21.96 -15.78
CA LYS A 153 -5.53 -23.17 -14.95
C LYS A 153 -6.48 -23.15 -13.77
N LEU A 154 -6.64 -22.00 -13.12
CA LEU A 154 -7.47 -21.84 -11.92
C LEU A 154 -8.97 -21.73 -12.27
N GLY A 155 -9.30 -21.15 -13.43
CA GLY A 155 -10.69 -20.93 -13.83
C GLY A 155 -11.47 -20.17 -12.76
N ASP A 156 -12.62 -20.70 -12.37
CA ASP A 156 -13.51 -20.08 -11.35
C ASP A 156 -12.94 -20.09 -9.93
N LYS A 157 -11.82 -20.79 -9.70
CA LYS A 157 -11.09 -20.81 -8.41
C LYS A 157 -10.04 -19.71 -8.31
N ALA A 158 -9.87 -18.90 -9.36
CA ALA A 158 -8.91 -17.79 -9.32
C ALA A 158 -9.32 -16.77 -8.25
N PRO A 159 -8.35 -16.31 -7.42
CA PRO A 159 -8.59 -15.24 -6.46
C PRO A 159 -9.13 -13.98 -7.14
N LYS A 160 -9.94 -13.20 -6.44
CA LYS A 160 -10.33 -11.86 -6.92
C LYS A 160 -9.17 -10.91 -6.76
N ILE A 161 -9.00 -9.96 -7.68
CA ILE A 161 -7.92 -8.99 -7.66
C ILE A 161 -8.49 -7.60 -7.37
N PHE A 162 -7.86 -6.92 -6.43
CA PHE A 162 -8.24 -5.59 -5.97
C PHE A 162 -7.08 -4.61 -6.10
N ASN A 163 -7.41 -3.33 -6.17
CA ASN A 163 -6.44 -2.25 -6.00
C ASN A 163 -6.88 -1.35 -4.85
N VAL A 164 -5.93 -0.89 -4.04
CA VAL A 164 -6.17 0.01 -2.90
C VAL A 164 -5.27 1.23 -2.97
N ASN A 165 -5.74 2.35 -2.47
CA ASN A 165 -4.99 3.59 -2.36
C ASN A 165 -5.29 4.28 -1.02
N TRP A 166 -4.39 4.12 -0.05
CA TRP A 166 -4.49 4.76 1.27
C TRP A 166 -4.09 6.24 1.30
N PHE A 167 -3.63 6.81 0.19
CA PHE A 167 -2.86 8.06 0.15
C PHE A 167 -3.51 9.16 -0.68
N LYS A 168 -4.81 9.03 -0.98
CA LYS A 168 -5.54 10.08 -1.69
C LYS A 168 -5.59 11.35 -0.85
N GLN A 169 -5.34 12.51 -1.47
CA GLN A 169 -5.19 13.79 -0.79
C GLN A 169 -6.31 14.75 -1.19
N ASP A 170 -6.60 15.67 -0.28
CA ASP A 170 -7.43 16.83 -0.53
C ASP A 170 -6.66 17.95 -1.26
N GLU A 171 -7.32 19.08 -1.49
CA GLU A 171 -6.74 20.25 -2.16
C GLU A 171 -5.58 20.90 -1.37
N ASN A 172 -5.49 20.64 -0.07
CA ASN A 172 -4.44 21.14 0.82
C ASN A 172 -3.28 20.13 0.99
N GLY A 173 -3.37 18.97 0.35
CA GLY A 173 -2.36 17.90 0.46
C GLY A 173 -2.50 17.02 1.71
N ASN A 174 -3.62 17.09 2.44
CA ASN A 174 -3.88 16.22 3.57
C ASN A 174 -4.46 14.89 3.09
N PHE A 175 -4.09 13.79 3.74
CA PHE A 175 -4.67 12.49 3.47
C PHE A 175 -6.15 12.47 3.85
N MET A 176 -6.99 12.03 2.92
CA MET A 176 -8.43 11.91 3.14
C MET A 176 -8.83 10.62 3.84
N TRP A 177 -7.96 9.62 3.88
CA TRP A 177 -8.16 8.35 4.56
C TRP A 177 -7.26 8.29 5.79
N PRO A 178 -7.77 7.95 7.00
CA PRO A 178 -6.96 7.88 8.21
C PRO A 178 -5.81 6.86 8.12
N GLY A 179 -6.04 5.77 7.39
CA GLY A 179 -5.04 4.73 7.20
C GLY A 179 -4.84 3.85 8.43
N PHE A 180 -3.73 3.13 8.45
CA PHE A 180 -3.30 2.26 9.52
C PHE A 180 -4.41 1.27 9.99
N GLY A 181 -4.91 1.37 11.22
CA GLY A 181 -5.96 0.49 11.75
C GLY A 181 -7.26 0.53 10.95
N ASP A 182 -7.60 1.69 10.38
CA ASP A 182 -8.82 1.88 9.61
C ASP A 182 -8.77 1.22 8.22
N ASN A 183 -7.59 0.81 7.75
CA ASN A 183 -7.47 -0.02 6.55
C ASN A 183 -8.23 -1.35 6.66
N MET A 184 -8.46 -1.86 7.88
CA MET A 184 -9.26 -3.05 8.12
C MET A 184 -10.71 -2.90 7.63
N ARG A 185 -11.27 -1.68 7.60
CA ARG A 185 -12.61 -1.38 7.09
C ARG A 185 -12.73 -1.68 5.60
N VAL A 186 -11.67 -1.38 4.85
CA VAL A 186 -11.59 -1.69 3.42
C VAL A 186 -11.34 -3.19 3.20
N LEU A 187 -10.51 -3.81 4.04
CA LEU A 187 -10.30 -5.26 3.99
C LEU A 187 -11.58 -6.04 4.32
N ASP A 188 -12.43 -5.56 5.24
CA ASP A 188 -13.75 -6.11 5.51
C ASP A 188 -14.64 -6.10 4.26
N TRP A 189 -14.67 -4.98 3.51
CA TRP A 189 -15.37 -4.92 2.24
C TRP A 189 -14.81 -5.92 1.22
N ILE A 190 -13.49 -6.03 1.10
CA ILE A 190 -12.82 -6.99 0.20
C ILE A 190 -13.21 -8.43 0.54
N ILE A 191 -13.21 -8.79 1.83
CA ILE A 191 -13.64 -10.12 2.32
C ILE A 191 -15.08 -10.39 1.91
N LYS A 192 -15.99 -9.47 2.20
CA LYS A 192 -17.41 -9.58 1.82
C LYS A 192 -17.61 -9.73 0.31
N ARG A 193 -16.76 -9.04 -0.50
CA ARG A 193 -16.76 -9.23 -1.96
C ARG A 193 -16.30 -10.63 -2.35
N CYS A 194 -15.33 -11.21 -1.66
CA CYS A 194 -14.86 -12.58 -1.90
C CYS A 194 -15.94 -13.60 -1.53
N GLU A 195 -16.64 -13.40 -0.43
CA GLU A 195 -17.74 -14.23 0.05
C GLU A 195 -19.03 -14.07 -0.74
N GLY A 196 -19.16 -13.01 -1.55
CA GLY A 196 -20.38 -12.71 -2.30
C GLY A 196 -21.54 -12.17 -1.43
N THR A 197 -21.22 -11.65 -0.24
CA THR A 197 -22.20 -11.13 0.73
C THR A 197 -22.50 -9.64 0.56
N ILE A 198 -21.74 -8.94 -0.27
CA ILE A 198 -21.97 -7.53 -0.61
C ILE A 198 -21.87 -7.30 -2.11
N ASP A 199 -22.76 -6.45 -2.64
CA ASP A 199 -22.72 -5.96 -4.02
C ASP A 199 -21.64 -4.90 -4.22
N ALA A 200 -21.49 -4.43 -5.47
CA ALA A 200 -20.62 -3.34 -5.82
C ALA A 200 -21.16 -2.53 -7.00
N GLU A 201 -20.75 -1.29 -7.10
CA GLU A 201 -21.02 -0.44 -8.24
C GLU A 201 -20.07 -0.74 -9.39
N LYS A 202 -20.61 -1.00 -10.59
CA LYS A 202 -19.81 -1.20 -11.79
C LYS A 202 -19.43 0.15 -12.38
N THR A 203 -18.14 0.41 -12.48
CA THR A 203 -17.57 1.63 -13.07
C THR A 203 -16.69 1.28 -14.29
N PRO A 204 -16.19 2.26 -15.05
CA PRO A 204 -15.28 1.98 -16.16
C PRO A 204 -13.95 1.30 -15.77
N ILE A 205 -13.52 1.41 -14.49
CA ILE A 205 -12.22 0.90 -14.00
C ILE A 205 -12.33 -0.38 -13.17
N GLY A 206 -13.52 -0.81 -12.82
CA GLY A 206 -13.74 -1.97 -11.95
C GLY A 206 -15.03 -1.85 -11.15
N TYR A 207 -15.17 -2.72 -10.14
CA TYR A 207 -16.26 -2.68 -9.18
C TYR A 207 -15.82 -1.93 -7.93
N LEU A 208 -16.55 -0.89 -7.56
CA LEU A 208 -16.29 -0.06 -6.37
C LEU A 208 -17.33 -0.33 -5.28
N PRO A 209 -17.01 -0.01 -4.01
CA PRO A 209 -18.06 0.08 -2.97
C PRO A 209 -19.15 1.06 -3.38
N LYS A 210 -20.39 0.74 -3.07
CA LYS A 210 -21.46 1.73 -3.05
C LYS A 210 -21.25 2.62 -1.82
N LYS A 211 -21.71 3.85 -1.87
CA LYS A 211 -21.68 4.76 -0.72
C LYS A 211 -22.31 4.09 0.51
N GLY A 212 -21.60 4.09 1.63
CA GLY A 212 -22.00 3.45 2.88
C GLY A 212 -21.68 1.96 3.00
N ASP A 213 -21.08 1.33 2.00
CA ASP A 213 -20.64 -0.08 2.07
C ASP A 213 -19.41 -0.26 2.97
N ILE A 214 -18.58 0.79 3.07
CA ILE A 214 -17.45 0.81 4.00
C ILE A 214 -17.95 1.30 5.36
N ASN A 215 -17.72 0.50 6.40
CA ASN A 215 -18.15 0.87 7.75
C ASN A 215 -17.28 2.04 8.28
N LEU A 216 -17.86 3.23 8.33
CA LEU A 216 -17.20 4.45 8.83
C LEU A 216 -17.51 4.75 10.30
N LYS A 217 -18.22 3.86 11.02
CA LYS A 217 -18.58 4.09 12.42
C LYS A 217 -17.36 4.39 13.28
N GLY A 218 -17.39 5.54 13.95
CA GLY A 218 -16.33 6.03 14.85
C GLY A 218 -15.24 6.84 14.18
N ILE A 219 -15.35 7.08 12.86
CA ILE A 219 -14.46 7.99 12.09
C ILE A 219 -15.27 8.96 11.21
N GLU A 220 -16.56 9.13 11.50
CA GLU A 220 -17.47 9.98 10.69
C GLU A 220 -17.04 11.45 10.66
N ASP A 221 -16.33 11.90 11.70
CA ASP A 221 -15.80 13.27 11.79
C ASP A 221 -14.58 13.48 10.87
N GLU A 222 -13.82 12.40 10.61
CA GLU A 222 -12.63 12.42 9.73
C GLU A 222 -13.02 12.08 8.29
N VAL A 223 -13.88 11.07 8.11
CA VAL A 223 -14.37 10.61 6.80
C VAL A 223 -15.86 10.95 6.69
N THR A 224 -16.15 12.21 6.41
CA THR A 224 -17.52 12.67 6.17
C THR A 224 -18.09 12.07 4.89
N SER A 225 -19.41 12.20 4.70
CA SER A 225 -20.09 11.76 3.47
C SER A 225 -19.48 12.37 2.19
N GLU A 226 -18.99 13.60 2.25
CA GLU A 226 -18.32 14.25 1.12
C GLU A 226 -16.92 13.71 0.87
N VAL A 227 -16.20 13.36 1.93
CA VAL A 227 -14.88 12.72 1.86
C VAL A 227 -15.01 11.32 1.29
N GLU A 228 -16.03 10.54 1.70
CA GLU A 228 -16.32 9.23 1.13
C GLU A 228 -16.60 9.33 -0.37
N ASP A 229 -17.42 10.27 -0.80
CA ASP A 229 -17.71 10.52 -2.23
C ASP A 229 -16.42 10.81 -3.01
N LYS A 230 -15.52 11.62 -2.47
CA LYS A 230 -14.22 11.93 -3.09
C LYS A 230 -13.29 10.71 -3.12
N LEU A 231 -13.27 9.92 -2.04
CA LEU A 231 -12.46 8.71 -1.94
C LEU A 231 -12.86 7.65 -2.97
N LEU A 232 -14.15 7.53 -3.27
CA LEU A 232 -14.69 6.55 -4.21
C LEU A 232 -14.87 7.12 -5.64
N ALA A 233 -14.62 8.41 -5.85
CA ALA A 233 -14.83 9.05 -7.15
C ALA A 233 -13.93 8.46 -8.24
N VAL A 234 -14.51 8.26 -9.43
CA VAL A 234 -13.83 7.89 -10.67
C VAL A 234 -13.90 9.10 -11.62
N ASP A 235 -12.88 9.95 -11.56
CA ASP A 235 -12.77 11.11 -12.46
C ASP A 235 -12.34 10.68 -13.85
N ARG A 236 -13.23 10.88 -14.83
CA ARG A 236 -13.05 10.42 -16.21
C ARG A 236 -11.88 11.09 -16.92
N ASP A 237 -11.64 12.36 -16.64
CA ASP A 237 -10.60 13.13 -17.33
C ASP A 237 -9.21 12.85 -16.73
N LEU A 238 -9.13 12.63 -15.43
CA LEU A 238 -7.91 12.13 -14.80
C LEU A 238 -7.56 10.73 -15.30
N TRP A 239 -8.54 9.83 -15.41
CA TRP A 239 -8.32 8.48 -15.91
C TRP A 239 -7.92 8.43 -17.39
N LYS A 240 -8.42 9.33 -18.23
CA LYS A 240 -7.95 9.45 -19.62
C LYS A 240 -6.47 9.79 -19.69
N LYS A 241 -6.01 10.76 -18.90
CA LYS A 241 -4.59 11.13 -18.81
C LYS A 241 -3.75 9.94 -18.32
N GLU A 242 -4.21 9.26 -17.28
CA GLU A 242 -3.56 8.06 -16.73
C GLU A 242 -3.38 6.97 -17.79
N VAL A 243 -4.42 6.68 -18.58
CA VAL A 243 -4.36 5.68 -19.66
C VAL A 243 -3.38 6.12 -20.76
N GLU A 244 -3.29 7.39 -21.09
CA GLU A 244 -2.33 7.92 -22.05
C GLU A 244 -0.88 7.77 -21.56
N GLU A 245 -0.63 8.02 -20.27
CA GLU A 245 0.67 7.81 -19.63
C GLU A 245 1.06 6.31 -19.63
N MET A 246 0.14 5.42 -19.23
CA MET A 246 0.36 3.97 -19.29
C MET A 246 0.74 3.50 -20.69
N ARG A 247 0.03 3.97 -21.73
CA ARG A 247 0.35 3.66 -23.14
C ARG A 247 1.73 4.15 -23.57
N SER A 248 2.17 5.29 -23.04
CA SER A 248 3.51 5.83 -23.36
C SER A 248 4.61 4.98 -22.75
N GLU A 249 4.41 4.42 -21.57
CA GLU A 249 5.34 3.50 -20.91
C GLU A 249 5.43 2.15 -21.63
N GLU A 250 4.30 1.58 -22.06
CA GLU A 250 4.30 0.35 -22.87
C GLU A 250 5.17 0.50 -24.14
N ARG A 251 5.14 1.67 -24.78
CA ARG A 251 5.99 1.97 -25.94
C ARG A 251 7.47 2.08 -25.60
N ARG A 252 7.82 2.46 -24.39
CA ARG A 252 9.22 2.58 -23.94
C ARG A 252 9.82 1.23 -23.55
N VAL A 253 9.02 0.33 -22.99
CA VAL A 253 9.44 -1.01 -22.54
C VAL A 253 9.50 -1.99 -23.71
N GLY A 254 8.79 -1.72 -24.80
CA GLY A 254 8.72 -2.56 -26.00
C GLY A 254 9.78 -2.27 -27.09
N LYS A 255 10.83 -1.51 -26.75
CA LYS A 255 11.96 -1.23 -27.67
C LYS A 255 13.24 -1.90 -27.22
#